data_833205a30ff0f1e950ab5175a326d05e
#
_entry.id   833205a30ff0f1e950ab5175a326d05e
#
_cell.length_a   1.000
_cell.length_b   1.000
_cell.length_c   1.000
_cell.angle_alpha   90.00
_cell.angle_beta   90.00
_cell.angle_gamma   90.00
#
_symmetry.space_group_name_H-M   'P 1'
#
loop_
_entity.id
_entity.type
_entity.pdbx_description
1 polymer ?
#
loop_
_entity_poly.entity_id
_entity_poly.type
_entity_poly.pdbx_seq_one_letter_code
_entity_poly.pdbx_strand_id
1 'polypeptide(L)'
;MEGIPILLLAEVEQNHIEGTRSLLVAEAGEKAELPQFNVREGEIDPFVRNAIGATNGSLYQHLVGNISEYPIPSLRLPDGQGKLFLEIGCSWGRWCIAAARKGYQPVGIDPSLKGIRAARRIARQLGIEAQYLVADGRYLPFRNGVFDQVFSYSVMQHIPKGDVRTSLQEVRRVLRAGGQCQVQMPNVFGVRCLYHQLRRGFRAAKDFEVRYWTRRELSSAFGAIGPSFISVDGYFSLNAQVSDIRFFPRRYRALVRASDFVRKLSRTFPPFGWIADSLYVTATRE
;
A
#
# COMPACT_ATOMS: atom_id res chain seq x y z
N MET A 1 -9.91 5.15 -23.95
CA MET A 1 -9.44 4.87 -22.57
C MET A 1 -10.62 5.08 -21.63
N GLU A 2 -10.93 4.21 -20.71
CA GLU A 2 -12.15 4.20 -19.87
C GLU A 2 -12.29 5.41 -18.92
N GLY A 3 -11.84 6.61 -19.31
CA GLY A 3 -11.89 7.83 -18.46
C GLY A 3 -11.00 7.73 -17.21
N ILE A 4 -9.90 6.96 -17.24
CA ILE A 4 -8.89 6.92 -16.18
C ILE A 4 -7.82 7.96 -16.49
N PRO A 5 -7.61 8.97 -15.63
CA PRO A 5 -6.52 9.91 -15.82
C PRO A 5 -5.17 9.22 -15.64
N ILE A 6 -4.23 9.46 -16.58
CA ILE A 6 -2.83 9.05 -16.45
C ILE A 6 -2.03 10.35 -16.26
N LEU A 7 -1.57 10.58 -15.04
CA LEU A 7 -0.92 11.82 -14.59
C LEU A 7 0.53 11.56 -14.16
N LEU A 8 1.23 10.72 -14.92
CA LEU A 8 2.66 10.47 -14.76
C LEU A 8 3.45 11.52 -15.55
N LEU A 9 4.58 11.95 -15.01
CA LEU A 9 5.51 12.84 -15.69
C LEU A 9 6.40 12.03 -16.62
N ALA A 10 6.37 12.33 -17.91
CA ALA A 10 7.13 11.58 -18.94
C ALA A 10 8.64 11.76 -18.80
N GLU A 11 9.09 12.93 -18.31
CA GLU A 11 10.48 13.29 -18.09
C GLU A 11 11.11 12.64 -16.84
N VAL A 12 10.30 11.95 -16.04
CA VAL A 12 10.74 11.32 -14.77
C VAL A 12 10.89 9.82 -14.94
N GLU A 13 12.07 9.30 -14.56
CA GLU A 13 12.30 7.86 -14.52
C GLU A 13 11.33 7.17 -13.54
N GLN A 14 10.62 6.17 -14.04
CA GLN A 14 9.63 5.44 -13.26
C GLN A 14 10.28 4.38 -12.38
N ASN A 15 10.00 4.40 -11.08
CA ASN A 15 10.50 3.41 -10.11
C ASN A 15 9.94 1.99 -10.33
N HIS A 16 8.88 1.86 -11.10
CA HIS A 16 8.23 0.58 -11.37
C HIS A 16 7.92 0.43 -12.86
N ILE A 17 8.19 -0.75 -13.41
CA ILE A 17 8.00 -1.06 -14.83
C ILE A 17 6.57 -0.77 -15.33
N GLU A 18 5.56 -0.94 -14.50
CA GLU A 18 4.17 -0.64 -14.87
C GLU A 18 3.94 0.86 -15.07
N GLY A 19 4.72 1.75 -14.41
CA GLY A 19 4.70 3.19 -14.69
C GLY A 19 5.14 3.48 -16.11
N THR A 20 6.27 2.91 -16.54
CA THR A 20 6.77 3.03 -17.93
C THR A 20 5.73 2.49 -18.92
N ARG A 21 5.12 1.33 -18.63
CA ARG A 21 4.06 0.77 -19.47
C ARG A 21 2.83 1.68 -19.56
N SER A 22 2.45 2.31 -18.45
CA SER A 22 1.33 3.25 -18.41
C SER A 22 1.59 4.50 -19.24
N LEU A 23 2.83 5.02 -19.23
CA LEU A 23 3.26 6.12 -20.11
C LEU A 23 3.16 5.74 -21.58
N LEU A 24 3.66 4.57 -21.98
CA LEU A 24 3.55 4.09 -23.37
C LEU A 24 2.09 3.98 -23.83
N VAL A 25 1.19 3.57 -22.94
CA VAL A 25 -0.25 3.55 -23.24
C VAL A 25 -0.80 4.97 -23.41
N ALA A 26 -0.37 5.92 -22.58
CA ALA A 26 -0.79 7.32 -22.69
C ALA A 26 -0.32 7.94 -24.00
N GLU A 27 0.91 7.68 -24.41
CA GLU A 27 1.49 8.14 -25.69
C GLU A 27 0.78 7.54 -26.91
N ALA A 28 0.42 6.25 -26.85
CA ALA A 28 -0.32 5.59 -27.91
C ALA A 28 -1.77 6.09 -28.06
N GLY A 29 -2.32 6.70 -27.00
CA GLY A 29 -3.67 7.29 -27.02
C GLY A 29 -4.77 6.29 -27.40
N GLU A 30 -5.60 6.64 -28.37
CA GLU A 30 -6.70 5.78 -28.84
C GLU A 30 -6.24 4.51 -29.57
N LYS A 31 -4.98 4.48 -30.03
CA LYS A 31 -4.38 3.30 -30.69
C LYS A 31 -3.94 2.22 -29.70
N ALA A 32 -3.96 2.50 -28.39
CA ALA A 32 -3.58 1.54 -27.38
C ALA A 32 -4.62 0.41 -27.27
N GLU A 33 -4.25 -0.78 -27.71
CA GLU A 33 -5.05 -1.98 -27.50
C GLU A 33 -4.90 -2.44 -26.04
N LEU A 34 -5.91 -2.21 -25.23
CA LEU A 34 -5.94 -2.65 -23.84
C LEU A 34 -6.90 -3.85 -23.70
N PRO A 35 -6.46 -4.94 -23.06
CA PRO A 35 -7.35 -6.06 -22.79
C PRO A 35 -8.63 -5.60 -22.06
N GLN A 36 -9.78 -5.94 -22.59
CA GLN A 36 -11.05 -5.72 -21.93
C GLN A 36 -11.46 -6.99 -21.17
N PHE A 37 -11.84 -6.81 -19.92
CA PHE A 37 -12.33 -7.91 -19.11
C PHE A 37 -13.78 -7.64 -18.71
N ASN A 38 -14.67 -8.46 -19.21
CA ASN A 38 -16.06 -8.50 -18.74
C ASN A 38 -16.12 -9.44 -17.53
N VAL A 39 -16.06 -8.85 -16.34
CA VAL A 39 -16.17 -9.60 -15.08
C VAL A 39 -17.66 -9.70 -14.73
N ARG A 40 -18.18 -10.92 -14.63
CA ARG A 40 -19.57 -11.15 -14.23
C ARG A 40 -19.77 -10.85 -12.76
N GLU A 41 -21.00 -10.60 -12.37
CA GLU A 41 -21.36 -10.44 -10.96
C GLU A 41 -20.97 -11.71 -10.18
N GLY A 42 -20.28 -11.56 -9.05
CA GLY A 42 -19.80 -12.69 -8.25
C GLY A 42 -18.46 -13.31 -8.70
N GLU A 43 -17.93 -12.96 -9.88
CA GLU A 43 -16.61 -13.44 -10.32
C GLU A 43 -15.48 -12.57 -9.78
N ILE A 44 -14.36 -13.19 -9.46
CA ILE A 44 -13.14 -12.45 -9.07
C ILE A 44 -12.47 -11.85 -10.31
N ASP A 45 -12.13 -10.57 -10.23
CA ASP A 45 -11.39 -9.87 -11.29
C ASP A 45 -10.13 -10.64 -11.71
N PRO A 46 -9.90 -10.85 -13.02
CA PRO A 46 -8.75 -11.60 -13.53
C PRO A 46 -7.40 -11.06 -13.07
N PHE A 47 -7.28 -9.73 -12.88
CA PHE A 47 -6.05 -9.15 -12.34
C PHE A 47 -5.78 -9.63 -10.92
N VAL A 48 -6.77 -9.61 -10.03
CA VAL A 48 -6.62 -10.08 -8.65
C VAL A 48 -6.37 -11.59 -8.61
N ARG A 49 -7.13 -12.37 -9.39
CA ARG A 49 -6.97 -13.82 -9.48
C ARG A 49 -5.54 -14.23 -9.81
N ASN A 50 -4.87 -13.49 -10.70
CA ASN A 50 -3.53 -13.80 -11.17
C ASN A 50 -2.42 -13.11 -10.37
N ALA A 51 -2.66 -11.91 -9.83
CA ALA A 51 -1.64 -11.08 -9.21
C ALA A 51 -1.68 -11.05 -7.67
N ILE A 52 -2.63 -11.74 -7.02
CA ILE A 52 -2.83 -11.63 -5.57
C ILE A 52 -1.58 -11.98 -4.75
N GLY A 53 -0.79 -12.96 -5.18
CA GLY A 53 0.47 -13.31 -4.52
C GLY A 53 1.52 -12.20 -4.59
N ALA A 54 1.55 -11.45 -5.69
CA ALA A 54 2.46 -10.31 -5.87
C ALA A 54 1.96 -9.05 -5.15
N THR A 55 0.65 -8.80 -5.16
CA THR A 55 0.07 -7.56 -4.62
C THR A 55 -0.21 -7.61 -3.12
N ASN A 56 -0.51 -8.80 -2.58
CA ASN A 56 -0.84 -8.98 -1.17
C ASN A 56 0.27 -9.64 -0.35
N GLY A 57 1.30 -10.16 -1.01
CA GLY A 57 2.46 -10.81 -0.38
C GLY A 57 2.46 -12.34 -0.47
N SER A 58 3.61 -12.93 -0.13
CA SER A 58 3.91 -14.35 -0.35
C SER A 58 2.93 -15.33 0.29
N LEU A 59 2.28 -14.96 1.40
CA LEU A 59 1.26 -15.79 2.04
C LEU A 59 0.02 -16.03 1.17
N TYR A 60 -0.25 -15.13 0.22
CA TYR A 60 -1.38 -15.25 -0.69
C TYR A 60 -1.04 -16.02 -1.97
N GLN A 61 0.21 -16.45 -2.15
CA GLN A 61 0.65 -17.14 -3.38
C GLN A 61 -0.17 -18.38 -3.69
N HIS A 62 -0.62 -19.12 -2.69
CA HIS A 62 -1.45 -20.33 -2.86
C HIS A 62 -2.89 -20.03 -3.33
N LEU A 63 -3.32 -18.76 -3.30
CA LEU A 63 -4.62 -18.31 -3.80
C LEU A 63 -4.60 -17.90 -5.27
N VAL A 64 -3.41 -17.81 -5.88
CA VAL A 64 -3.29 -17.47 -7.30
C VAL A 64 -4.07 -18.51 -8.13
N GLY A 65 -4.98 -18.02 -8.97
CA GLY A 65 -5.88 -18.86 -9.76
C GLY A 65 -7.11 -19.41 -9.01
N ASN A 66 -7.06 -19.51 -7.67
CA ASN A 66 -8.06 -20.22 -6.86
C ASN A 66 -8.81 -19.34 -5.85
N ILE A 67 -8.63 -18.03 -5.91
CA ILE A 67 -9.33 -17.11 -5.00
C ILE A 67 -10.82 -17.02 -5.34
N SER A 68 -11.68 -17.12 -4.33
CA SER A 68 -13.15 -17.07 -4.45
C SER A 68 -13.79 -15.82 -3.84
N GLU A 69 -13.02 -15.02 -3.09
CA GLU A 69 -13.50 -13.82 -2.42
C GLU A 69 -12.37 -12.79 -2.33
N TYR A 70 -12.68 -11.50 -2.43
CA TYR A 70 -11.68 -10.44 -2.28
C TYR A 70 -11.22 -10.32 -0.82
N PRO A 71 -9.90 -10.41 -0.52
CA PRO A 71 -9.37 -10.23 0.83
C PRO A 71 -9.27 -8.74 1.16
N ILE A 72 -10.38 -8.18 1.65
CA ILE A 72 -10.42 -6.79 2.07
C ILE A 72 -9.93 -6.69 3.51
N PRO A 73 -8.86 -5.92 3.79
CA PRO A 73 -8.26 -5.84 5.10
C PRO A 73 -9.12 -5.04 6.08
N SER A 74 -8.87 -5.22 7.37
CA SER A 74 -9.39 -4.35 8.41
C SER A 74 -8.49 -3.12 8.55
N LEU A 75 -8.98 -1.95 8.16
CA LEU A 75 -8.25 -0.69 8.28
C LEU A 75 -8.15 -0.25 9.74
N ARG A 76 -6.92 -0.09 10.25
CA ARG A 76 -6.63 0.29 11.64
C ARG A 76 -6.56 1.82 11.82
N LEU A 77 -7.58 2.50 11.35
CA LEU A 77 -7.81 3.93 11.51
C LEU A 77 -9.16 4.16 12.19
N PRO A 78 -9.42 5.33 12.78
CA PRO A 78 -10.76 5.74 13.22
C PRO A 78 -11.77 5.70 12.08
N ASP A 79 -13.06 5.87 12.39
CA ASP A 79 -14.09 6.01 11.37
C ASP A 79 -13.94 7.33 10.60
N GLY A 80 -14.16 7.26 9.30
CA GLY A 80 -13.82 8.33 8.37
C GLY A 80 -14.75 9.55 8.45
N GLN A 81 -16.04 9.34 8.72
CA GLN A 81 -17.03 10.44 8.81
C GLN A 81 -17.01 11.38 7.59
N GLY A 82 -16.88 10.82 6.39
CA GLY A 82 -16.81 11.58 5.14
C GLY A 82 -15.47 12.25 4.83
N LYS A 83 -14.43 12.00 5.63
CA LYS A 83 -13.07 12.55 5.41
C LYS A 83 -12.44 12.02 4.13
N LEU A 84 -11.67 12.89 3.46
CA LEU A 84 -10.92 12.55 2.26
C LEU A 84 -9.69 11.69 2.60
N PHE A 85 -9.57 10.56 1.94
CA PHE A 85 -8.52 9.57 2.15
C PHE A 85 -7.74 9.35 0.86
N LEU A 86 -6.41 9.48 0.90
CA LEU A 86 -5.53 9.16 -0.22
C LEU A 86 -4.76 7.87 0.07
N GLU A 87 -4.87 6.87 -0.82
CA GLU A 87 -4.00 5.69 -0.82
C GLU A 87 -2.91 5.84 -1.87
N ILE A 88 -1.63 5.79 -1.47
CA ILE A 88 -0.47 5.78 -2.36
C ILE A 88 -0.03 4.34 -2.58
N GLY A 89 -0.04 3.90 -3.86
CA GLY A 89 0.24 2.52 -4.26
C GLY A 89 -0.95 1.59 -4.03
N CYS A 90 -2.13 1.98 -4.51
CA CYS A 90 -3.37 1.28 -4.21
C CYS A 90 -3.54 -0.05 -4.96
N SER A 91 -2.77 -0.30 -6.04
CA SER A 91 -2.93 -1.49 -6.89
C SER A 91 -4.39 -1.71 -7.28
N TRP A 92 -5.01 -2.83 -6.87
CA TRP A 92 -6.43 -3.12 -7.14
C TRP A 92 -7.41 -2.52 -6.09
N GLY A 93 -6.95 -1.60 -5.24
CA GLY A 93 -7.81 -0.76 -4.39
C GLY A 93 -8.31 -1.41 -3.10
N ARG A 94 -7.65 -2.47 -2.58
CA ARG A 94 -8.14 -3.19 -1.38
C ARG A 94 -8.26 -2.31 -0.14
N TRP A 95 -7.34 -1.37 0.06
CA TRP A 95 -7.37 -0.47 1.19
C TRP A 95 -8.31 0.72 0.97
N CYS A 96 -8.48 1.19 -0.29
CA CYS A 96 -9.54 2.13 -0.64
C CYS A 96 -10.92 1.55 -0.32
N ILE A 97 -11.17 0.26 -0.66
CA ILE A 97 -12.41 -0.43 -0.32
C ILE A 97 -12.59 -0.51 1.20
N ALA A 98 -11.52 -0.86 1.93
CA ALA A 98 -11.55 -0.88 3.39
C ALA A 98 -11.82 0.51 4.00
N ALA A 99 -11.26 1.57 3.41
CA ALA A 99 -11.48 2.95 3.84
C ALA A 99 -12.92 3.39 3.58
N ALA A 100 -13.48 3.12 2.40
CA ALA A 100 -14.87 3.42 2.08
C ALA A 100 -15.84 2.74 3.06
N ARG A 101 -15.61 1.45 3.37
CA ARG A 101 -16.39 0.71 4.38
C ARG A 101 -16.30 1.30 5.79
N LYS A 102 -15.29 2.13 6.04
CA LYS A 102 -15.13 2.90 7.29
C LYS A 102 -15.65 4.35 7.19
N GLY A 103 -16.35 4.70 6.12
CA GLY A 103 -16.94 6.01 5.93
C GLY A 103 -15.97 7.10 5.45
N TYR A 104 -14.80 6.74 4.91
CA TYR A 104 -13.93 7.67 4.18
C TYR A 104 -14.40 7.83 2.73
N GLN A 105 -13.97 8.94 2.11
CA GLN A 105 -14.06 9.16 0.66
C GLN A 105 -12.67 8.87 0.04
N PRO A 106 -12.44 7.65 -0.49
CA PRO A 106 -11.11 7.27 -0.91
C PRO A 106 -10.77 7.69 -2.33
N VAL A 107 -9.53 8.13 -2.47
CA VAL A 107 -8.83 8.32 -3.74
C VAL A 107 -7.62 7.39 -3.74
N GLY A 108 -7.49 6.53 -4.74
CA GLY A 108 -6.35 5.63 -4.90
C GLY A 108 -5.46 6.03 -6.06
N ILE A 109 -4.15 6.06 -5.84
CA ILE A 109 -3.17 6.24 -6.90
C ILE A 109 -2.22 5.04 -7.00
N ASP A 110 -1.85 4.71 -8.21
CA ASP A 110 -0.85 3.67 -8.50
C ASP A 110 -0.22 3.95 -9.88
N PRO A 111 1.07 3.70 -10.11
CA PRO A 111 1.65 3.85 -11.44
C PRO A 111 1.14 2.80 -12.45
N SER A 112 0.52 1.72 -12.00
CA SER A 112 0.02 0.64 -12.84
C SER A 112 -1.40 0.91 -13.35
N LEU A 113 -1.54 1.23 -14.63
CA LEU A 113 -2.85 1.34 -15.28
C LEU A 113 -3.67 0.04 -15.17
N LYS A 114 -3.02 -1.12 -15.23
CA LYS A 114 -3.70 -2.43 -15.06
C LYS A 114 -4.31 -2.56 -13.67
N GLY A 115 -3.56 -2.18 -12.63
CA GLY A 115 -4.02 -2.16 -11.25
C GLY A 115 -5.20 -1.21 -11.07
N ILE A 116 -5.10 0.02 -11.57
CA ILE A 116 -6.14 1.04 -11.49
C ILE A 116 -7.42 0.62 -12.23
N ARG A 117 -7.30 -0.02 -13.42
CA ARG A 117 -8.46 -0.57 -14.13
C ARG A 117 -9.17 -1.66 -13.30
N ALA A 118 -8.39 -2.55 -12.68
CA ALA A 118 -8.94 -3.56 -11.78
C ALA A 118 -9.61 -2.92 -10.56
N ALA A 119 -8.98 -1.94 -9.92
CA ALA A 119 -9.54 -1.21 -8.78
C ALA A 119 -10.92 -0.61 -9.10
N ARG A 120 -11.08 0.04 -10.27
CA ARG A 120 -12.36 0.61 -10.71
C ARG A 120 -13.43 -0.46 -10.95
N ARG A 121 -13.07 -1.59 -11.61
CA ARG A 121 -14.03 -2.69 -11.84
C ARG A 121 -14.50 -3.29 -10.51
N ILE A 122 -13.57 -3.55 -9.60
CA ILE A 122 -13.87 -4.16 -8.30
C ILE A 122 -14.70 -3.21 -7.43
N ALA A 123 -14.35 -1.91 -7.39
CA ALA A 123 -15.15 -0.92 -6.66
C ALA A 123 -16.61 -0.89 -7.17
N ARG A 124 -16.83 -0.87 -8.49
CA ARG A 124 -18.18 -0.96 -9.07
C ARG A 124 -18.89 -2.26 -8.71
N GLN A 125 -18.20 -3.41 -8.80
CA GLN A 125 -18.74 -4.72 -8.45
C GLN A 125 -19.18 -4.82 -6.99
N LEU A 126 -18.46 -4.12 -6.10
CA LEU A 126 -18.74 -4.11 -4.66
C LEU A 126 -19.62 -2.94 -4.20
N GLY A 127 -20.12 -2.12 -5.14
CA GLY A 127 -20.94 -0.93 -4.82
C GLY A 127 -20.17 0.12 -4.01
N ILE A 128 -18.87 0.23 -4.22
CA ILE A 128 -17.98 1.17 -3.49
C ILE A 128 -17.74 2.42 -4.33
N GLU A 129 -18.00 3.57 -3.73
CA GLU A 129 -17.62 4.86 -4.30
C GLU A 129 -16.15 5.16 -3.96
N ALA A 130 -15.30 5.19 -4.98
CA ALA A 130 -13.89 5.52 -4.87
C ALA A 130 -13.37 6.08 -6.20
N GLN A 131 -12.41 6.99 -6.12
CA GLN A 131 -11.74 7.55 -7.29
C GLN A 131 -10.37 6.89 -7.47
N TYR A 132 -9.99 6.66 -8.73
CA TYR A 132 -8.71 6.03 -9.04
C TYR A 132 -8.06 6.71 -10.22
N LEU A 133 -6.75 6.97 -10.12
CA LEU A 133 -5.96 7.55 -11.19
C LEU A 133 -4.55 6.96 -11.23
N VAL A 134 -3.92 7.02 -12.40
CA VAL A 134 -2.53 6.59 -12.57
C VAL A 134 -1.64 7.79 -12.24
N ALA A 135 -0.85 7.66 -11.16
CA ALA A 135 0.06 8.72 -10.71
C ALA A 135 1.24 8.15 -9.91
N ASP A 136 2.29 8.97 -9.78
CA ASP A 136 3.48 8.69 -8.98
C ASP A 136 3.38 9.40 -7.62
N GLY A 137 3.66 8.68 -6.53
CA GLY A 137 3.66 9.23 -5.18
C GLY A 137 4.70 10.32 -4.92
N ARG A 138 5.70 10.46 -5.80
CA ARG A 138 6.70 11.53 -5.76
C ARG A 138 6.20 12.86 -6.33
N TYR A 139 5.10 12.84 -7.09
CA TYR A 139 4.53 13.98 -7.80
C TYR A 139 3.00 13.90 -7.77
N LEU A 140 2.42 14.21 -6.63
CA LEU A 140 0.98 14.05 -6.40
C LEU A 140 0.19 15.12 -7.17
N PRO A 141 -0.74 14.76 -8.08
CA PRO A 141 -1.48 15.70 -8.91
C PRO A 141 -2.66 16.34 -8.17
N PHE A 142 -2.45 16.73 -6.92
CA PHE A 142 -3.48 17.31 -6.07
C PHE A 142 -3.05 18.69 -5.55
N ARG A 143 -4.04 19.52 -5.23
CA ARG A 143 -3.81 20.81 -4.58
C ARG A 143 -3.28 20.62 -3.16
N ASN A 144 -2.69 21.67 -2.60
CA ASN A 144 -2.23 21.69 -1.21
C ASN A 144 -3.43 21.57 -0.25
N GLY A 145 -3.26 20.80 0.84
CA GLY A 145 -4.22 20.79 1.94
C GLY A 145 -5.57 20.14 1.62
N VAL A 146 -5.62 19.16 0.75
CA VAL A 146 -6.89 18.51 0.32
C VAL A 146 -7.27 17.35 1.23
N PHE A 147 -6.31 16.51 1.64
CA PHE A 147 -6.61 15.24 2.29
C PHE A 147 -6.58 15.34 3.82
N ASP A 148 -7.52 14.65 4.45
CA ASP A 148 -7.56 14.44 5.91
C ASP A 148 -6.61 13.31 6.32
N GLN A 149 -6.54 12.27 5.49
CA GLN A 149 -5.78 11.06 5.75
C GLN A 149 -5.02 10.63 4.49
N VAL A 150 -3.71 10.38 4.63
CA VAL A 150 -2.91 9.70 3.61
C VAL A 150 -2.47 8.35 4.15
N PHE A 151 -2.55 7.32 3.32
CA PHE A 151 -2.21 5.95 3.67
C PHE A 151 -1.34 5.30 2.61
N SER A 152 -0.38 4.47 3.03
CA SER A 152 0.38 3.64 2.11
C SER A 152 0.79 2.34 2.82
N TYR A 153 0.59 1.20 2.17
CA TYR A 153 0.87 -0.10 2.74
C TYR A 153 1.69 -0.98 1.83
N SER A 154 2.88 -1.36 2.26
CA SER A 154 3.80 -2.25 1.53
C SER A 154 4.26 -1.70 0.16
N VAL A 155 4.40 -0.38 0.03
CA VAL A 155 4.77 0.32 -1.21
C VAL A 155 6.11 1.03 -1.05
N MET A 156 6.22 1.96 -0.11
CA MET A 156 7.41 2.82 0.04
C MET A 156 8.68 2.04 0.38
N GLN A 157 8.56 0.81 0.83
CA GLN A 157 9.68 -0.10 1.04
C GLN A 157 10.39 -0.54 -0.25
N HIS A 158 9.75 -0.39 -1.40
CA HIS A 158 10.24 -0.85 -2.70
C HIS A 158 10.91 0.24 -3.54
N ILE A 159 10.82 1.49 -3.12
CA ILE A 159 11.43 2.63 -3.83
C ILE A 159 12.67 3.15 -3.10
N PRO A 160 13.60 3.83 -3.79
CA PRO A 160 14.78 4.41 -3.18
C PRO A 160 14.46 5.32 -1.98
N LYS A 161 15.31 5.30 -0.94
CA LYS A 161 15.08 6.12 0.28
C LYS A 161 15.00 7.62 -0.01
N GLY A 162 15.68 8.10 -1.05
CA GLY A 162 15.56 9.48 -1.55
C GLY A 162 14.14 9.77 -2.03
N ASP A 163 13.61 8.90 -2.87
CA ASP A 163 12.27 9.03 -3.46
C ASP A 163 11.16 8.89 -2.40
N VAL A 164 11.38 8.07 -1.35
CA VAL A 164 10.48 8.07 -0.19
C VAL A 164 10.42 9.44 0.46
N ARG A 165 11.56 10.12 0.63
CA ARG A 165 11.57 11.48 1.21
C ARG A 165 10.84 12.49 0.33
N THR A 166 11.03 12.42 -0.98
CA THR A 166 10.27 13.23 -1.95
C THR A 166 8.76 12.96 -1.83
N SER A 167 8.36 11.68 -1.77
CA SER A 167 6.97 11.32 -1.56
C SER A 167 6.40 11.85 -0.24
N LEU A 168 7.18 11.83 0.85
CA LEU A 168 6.75 12.38 2.15
C LEU A 168 6.61 13.91 2.14
N GLN A 169 7.40 14.64 1.33
CA GLN A 169 7.21 16.07 1.11
C GLN A 169 5.88 16.34 0.39
N GLU A 170 5.57 15.55 -0.63
CA GLU A 170 4.28 15.64 -1.32
C GLU A 170 3.11 15.25 -0.40
N VAL A 171 3.26 14.21 0.43
CA VAL A 171 2.29 13.85 1.47
C VAL A 171 2.02 15.03 2.40
N ARG A 172 3.08 15.70 2.89
CA ARG A 172 2.93 16.92 3.70
C ARG A 172 2.18 18.01 2.94
N ARG A 173 2.50 18.22 1.68
CA ARG A 173 1.87 19.27 0.85
C ARG A 173 0.37 19.04 0.69
N VAL A 174 -0.05 17.81 0.40
CA VAL A 174 -1.46 17.50 0.11
C VAL A 174 -2.32 17.28 1.35
N LEU A 175 -1.74 16.92 2.50
CA LEU A 175 -2.45 16.87 3.77
C LEU A 175 -2.92 18.26 4.17
N ARG A 176 -4.11 18.38 4.74
CA ARG A 176 -4.56 19.62 5.43
C ARG A 176 -3.85 19.79 6.78
N ALA A 177 -3.88 20.98 7.35
CA ALA A 177 -3.44 21.19 8.73
C ALA A 177 -4.24 20.28 9.68
N GLY A 178 -3.54 19.59 10.59
CA GLY A 178 -4.10 18.55 11.46
C GLY A 178 -4.42 17.21 10.75
N GLY A 179 -4.23 17.13 9.43
CA GLY A 179 -4.35 15.88 8.68
C GLY A 179 -3.22 14.89 9.01
N GLN A 180 -3.47 13.62 8.85
CA GLN A 180 -2.53 12.57 9.23
C GLN A 180 -2.10 11.71 8.04
N CYS A 181 -0.87 11.23 8.08
CA CYS A 181 -0.47 10.09 7.27
C CYS A 181 -0.20 8.87 8.14
N GLN A 182 -0.48 7.67 7.61
CA GLN A 182 -0.06 6.40 8.18
C GLN A 182 0.57 5.53 7.09
N VAL A 183 1.84 5.21 7.25
CA VAL A 183 2.61 4.45 6.25
C VAL A 183 3.22 3.21 6.90
N GLN A 184 3.03 2.06 6.25
CA GLN A 184 3.68 0.84 6.67
C GLN A 184 5.11 0.80 6.14
N MET A 185 6.07 0.52 7.03
CA MET A 185 7.51 0.48 6.73
C MET A 185 8.19 -0.75 7.36
N PRO A 186 9.18 -1.36 6.68
CA PRO A 186 9.92 -2.50 7.21
C PRO A 186 11.04 -2.05 8.13
N ASN A 187 11.16 -2.73 9.27
CA ASN A 187 12.19 -2.47 10.26
C ASN A 187 13.46 -3.26 9.96
N VAL A 188 14.61 -2.60 9.94
CA VAL A 188 15.92 -3.24 9.72
C VAL A 188 16.22 -4.34 10.76
N PHE A 189 15.75 -4.18 12.00
CA PHE A 189 15.95 -5.11 13.12
C PHE A 189 14.80 -6.11 13.29
N GLY A 190 13.82 -6.12 12.39
CA GLY A 190 12.79 -7.14 12.41
C GLY A 190 13.38 -8.53 12.20
N VAL A 191 12.82 -9.55 12.88
CA VAL A 191 13.39 -10.92 12.88
C VAL A 191 13.54 -11.48 11.46
N ARG A 192 12.50 -11.44 10.66
CA ARG A 192 12.57 -11.88 9.26
C ARG A 192 13.23 -10.88 8.34
N CYS A 193 13.10 -9.59 8.63
CA CYS A 193 13.82 -8.56 7.89
C CYS A 193 15.34 -8.76 8.00
N LEU A 194 15.84 -9.07 9.19
CA LEU A 194 17.26 -9.37 9.40
C LEU A 194 17.67 -10.67 8.68
N TYR A 195 16.83 -11.72 8.74
CA TYR A 195 17.07 -12.95 7.98
C TYR A 195 17.19 -12.70 6.48
N HIS A 196 16.32 -11.89 5.89
CA HIS A 196 16.39 -11.54 4.47
C HIS A 196 17.64 -10.72 4.13
N GLN A 197 18.06 -9.82 5.02
CA GLN A 197 19.30 -9.05 4.85
C GLN A 197 20.53 -9.95 4.91
N LEU A 198 20.58 -10.89 5.87
CA LEU A 198 21.63 -11.91 5.94
C LEU A 198 21.70 -12.74 4.66
N ARG A 199 20.57 -13.28 4.19
CA ARG A 199 20.53 -14.03 2.92
C ARG A 199 21.02 -13.23 1.73
N ARG A 200 20.84 -11.92 1.75
CA ARG A 200 21.29 -10.99 0.71
C ARG A 200 22.74 -10.54 0.92
N GLY A 201 23.44 -11.02 1.95
CA GLY A 201 24.80 -10.60 2.30
C GLY A 201 24.88 -9.11 2.66
N PHE A 202 23.83 -8.52 3.21
CA PHE A 202 23.69 -7.10 3.54
C PHE A 202 23.98 -6.13 2.37
N ARG A 203 24.00 -6.61 1.13
CA ARG A 203 24.13 -5.71 -0.03
C ARG A 203 22.96 -4.74 -0.12
N ALA A 204 23.18 -3.61 -0.78
CA ALA A 204 22.12 -2.66 -1.07
C ALA A 204 20.98 -3.32 -1.89
N ALA A 205 19.76 -2.86 -1.65
CA ALA A 205 18.60 -3.31 -2.41
C ALA A 205 18.70 -2.84 -3.86
N LYS A 206 18.42 -3.75 -4.80
CA LYS A 206 18.33 -3.47 -6.23
C LYS A 206 16.86 -3.47 -6.66
N ASP A 207 16.54 -2.80 -7.74
CA ASP A 207 15.22 -2.77 -8.35
C ASP A 207 14.08 -2.67 -7.33
N PHE A 208 13.16 -3.61 -7.33
CA PHE A 208 11.98 -3.66 -6.47
C PHE A 208 12.22 -4.43 -5.14
N GLU A 209 13.48 -4.71 -4.77
CA GLU A 209 13.79 -5.33 -3.47
C GLU A 209 13.44 -4.40 -2.30
N VAL A 210 13.11 -5.01 -1.16
CA VAL A 210 12.76 -4.29 0.08
C VAL A 210 13.97 -3.54 0.63
N ARG A 211 13.77 -2.26 0.93
CA ARG A 211 14.71 -1.36 1.60
C ARG A 211 14.29 -1.21 3.05
N TYR A 212 15.16 -1.66 3.94
CA TYR A 212 14.91 -1.65 5.38
C TYR A 212 15.32 -0.31 6.01
N TRP A 213 14.58 0.08 7.06
CA TRP A 213 14.74 1.34 7.74
C TRP A 213 14.98 1.13 9.23
N THR A 214 15.85 1.93 9.82
CA THR A 214 15.93 2.06 11.27
C THR A 214 14.80 2.95 11.79
N ARG A 215 14.41 2.78 13.04
CA ARG A 215 13.40 3.67 13.67
C ARG A 215 13.84 5.14 13.64
N ARG A 216 15.15 5.40 13.81
CA ARG A 216 15.72 6.75 13.74
C ARG A 216 15.59 7.36 12.35
N GLU A 217 15.88 6.61 11.29
CA GLU A 217 15.68 7.06 9.91
C GLU A 217 14.18 7.34 9.63
N LEU A 218 13.28 6.49 10.13
CA LEU A 218 11.84 6.68 9.99
C LEU A 218 11.39 7.97 10.71
N SER A 219 11.78 8.15 11.98
CA SER A 219 11.43 9.36 12.73
C SER A 219 11.97 10.63 12.05
N SER A 220 13.19 10.57 11.50
CA SER A 220 13.81 11.70 10.78
C SER A 220 13.06 12.00 9.47
N ALA A 221 12.72 10.97 8.68
CA ALA A 221 12.05 11.16 7.40
C ALA A 221 10.62 11.69 7.57
N PHE A 222 9.85 11.12 8.50
CA PHE A 222 8.47 11.52 8.77
C PHE A 222 8.36 12.82 9.56
N GLY A 223 9.41 13.21 10.30
CA GLY A 223 9.50 14.52 10.95
C GLY A 223 9.38 15.70 9.98
N ALA A 224 9.65 15.49 8.68
CA ALA A 224 9.39 16.48 7.65
C ALA A 224 7.88 16.81 7.48
N ILE A 225 6.98 15.93 7.89
CA ILE A 225 5.52 16.16 7.87
C ILE A 225 5.10 16.91 9.14
N GLY A 226 5.62 16.49 10.30
CA GLY A 226 5.32 17.03 11.64
C GLY A 226 5.56 15.95 12.72
N PRO A 227 5.00 16.11 13.91
CA PRO A 227 5.10 15.15 14.99
C PRO A 227 4.71 13.75 14.55
N SER A 228 5.55 12.77 14.85
CA SER A 228 5.35 11.39 14.39
C SER A 228 5.55 10.38 15.51
N PHE A 229 4.84 9.25 15.42
CA PHE A 229 5.02 8.10 16.29
C PHE A 229 5.08 6.79 15.49
N ILE A 230 5.75 5.80 16.06
CA ILE A 230 5.94 4.50 15.44
C ILE A 230 5.22 3.45 16.27
N SER A 231 4.33 2.70 15.62
CA SER A 231 3.62 1.56 16.21
C SER A 231 3.93 0.26 15.46
N VAL A 232 3.68 -0.88 16.10
CA VAL A 232 3.89 -2.19 15.48
C VAL A 232 2.69 -2.56 14.62
N ASP A 233 2.96 -2.90 13.35
CA ASP A 233 1.97 -3.49 12.45
C ASP A 233 1.96 -5.03 12.54
N GLY A 234 3.14 -5.67 12.46
CA GLY A 234 3.22 -7.12 12.52
C GLY A 234 4.62 -7.70 12.64
N TYR A 235 4.63 -9.01 12.81
CA TYR A 235 5.85 -9.82 12.93
C TYR A 235 5.91 -10.85 11.78
N PHE A 236 7.08 -11.44 11.59
CA PHE A 236 7.35 -12.50 10.62
C PHE A 236 7.18 -12.06 9.15
N SER A 237 7.33 -10.76 8.87
CA SER A 237 7.10 -10.17 7.53
C SER A 237 5.76 -10.56 6.92
N LEU A 238 4.72 -10.65 7.75
CA LEU A 238 3.38 -11.02 7.32
C LEU A 238 2.58 -9.77 6.97
N ASN A 239 2.25 -9.63 5.70
CA ASN A 239 1.29 -8.62 5.24
C ASN A 239 -0.17 -9.07 5.45
N ALA A 240 -0.36 -10.30 5.96
CA ALA A 240 -1.66 -10.86 6.26
C ALA A 240 -2.18 -10.39 7.60
N GLN A 241 -3.46 -10.07 7.64
CA GLN A 241 -4.16 -9.67 8.84
C GLN A 241 -5.06 -10.78 9.37
N VAL A 242 -5.52 -10.64 10.62
CA VAL A 242 -6.49 -11.56 11.21
C VAL A 242 -7.80 -11.61 10.41
N SER A 243 -8.20 -10.51 9.76
CA SER A 243 -9.33 -10.45 8.83
C SER A 243 -9.21 -11.44 7.68
N ASP A 244 -7.99 -11.75 7.26
CA ASP A 244 -7.72 -12.60 6.09
C ASP A 244 -7.50 -14.07 6.49
N ILE A 245 -7.61 -14.40 7.77
CA ILE A 245 -7.25 -15.72 8.33
C ILE A 245 -8.01 -16.88 7.67
N ARG A 246 -9.24 -16.62 7.20
CA ARG A 246 -10.10 -17.61 6.54
C ARG A 246 -9.52 -18.10 5.22
N PHE A 247 -8.71 -17.29 4.55
CA PHE A 247 -8.05 -17.63 3.27
C PHE A 247 -6.84 -18.56 3.44
N PHE A 248 -6.33 -18.76 4.66
CA PHE A 248 -5.07 -19.45 4.87
C PHE A 248 -5.22 -20.89 5.38
N PRO A 249 -4.31 -21.81 4.97
CA PRO A 249 -4.16 -23.12 5.59
C PRO A 249 -3.92 -23.05 7.10
N ARG A 250 -4.28 -24.12 7.84
CA ARG A 250 -4.20 -24.15 9.31
C ARG A 250 -2.86 -23.65 9.88
N ARG A 251 -1.73 -24.07 9.29
CA ARG A 251 -0.37 -23.65 9.70
C ARG A 251 -0.16 -22.14 9.64
N TYR A 252 -0.66 -21.49 8.58
CA TYR A 252 -0.54 -20.03 8.43
C TYR A 252 -1.52 -19.27 9.31
N ARG A 253 -2.68 -19.86 9.62
CA ARG A 253 -3.63 -19.26 10.58
C ARG A 253 -3.01 -19.13 11.95
N ALA A 254 -2.30 -20.18 12.43
CA ALA A 254 -1.58 -20.14 13.70
C ALA A 254 -0.50 -19.03 13.70
N LEU A 255 0.28 -18.93 12.62
CA LEU A 255 1.34 -17.91 12.47
C LEU A 255 0.77 -16.48 12.47
N VAL A 256 -0.33 -16.22 11.76
CA VAL A 256 -0.99 -14.90 11.73
C VAL A 256 -1.54 -14.55 13.12
N ARG A 257 -2.15 -15.51 13.84
CA ARG A 257 -2.60 -15.30 15.23
C ARG A 257 -1.45 -15.04 16.18
N ALA A 258 -0.34 -15.77 16.06
CA ALA A 258 0.86 -15.55 16.85
C ALA A 258 1.44 -14.14 16.61
N SER A 259 1.54 -13.70 15.35
CA SER A 259 1.95 -12.34 15.00
C SER A 259 1.05 -11.29 15.65
N ASP A 260 -0.28 -11.45 15.58
CA ASP A 260 -1.22 -10.51 16.19
C ASP A 260 -1.15 -10.51 17.72
N PHE A 261 -0.95 -11.69 18.34
CA PHE A 261 -0.75 -11.81 19.78
C PHE A 261 0.51 -11.05 20.24
N VAL A 262 1.65 -11.30 19.60
CA VAL A 262 2.91 -10.59 19.92
C VAL A 262 2.78 -9.09 19.66
N ARG A 263 2.07 -8.69 18.59
CA ARG A 263 1.76 -7.28 18.32
C ARG A 263 0.94 -6.64 19.45
N LYS A 264 -0.05 -7.33 19.99
CA LYS A 264 -0.82 -6.84 21.15
C LYS A 264 0.07 -6.75 22.39
N LEU A 265 0.89 -7.77 22.62
CA LEU A 265 1.82 -7.83 23.75
C LEU A 265 2.86 -6.68 23.68
N SER A 266 3.32 -6.29 22.50
CA SER A 266 4.28 -5.21 22.33
C SER A 266 3.77 -3.83 22.78
N ARG A 267 2.46 -3.67 22.98
CA ARG A 267 1.88 -2.46 23.58
C ARG A 267 2.18 -2.35 25.08
N THR A 268 2.23 -3.50 25.76
CA THR A 268 2.53 -3.58 27.21
C THR A 268 4.03 -3.74 27.46
N PHE A 269 4.73 -4.44 26.55
CA PHE A 269 6.17 -4.70 26.63
C PHE A 269 6.90 -4.06 25.44
N PRO A 270 7.30 -2.78 25.52
CA PRO A 270 7.91 -2.02 24.43
C PRO A 270 9.13 -2.69 23.77
N PRO A 271 10.00 -3.46 24.48
CA PRO A 271 11.14 -4.12 23.84
C PRO A 271 10.75 -5.03 22.66
N PHE A 272 9.61 -5.70 22.69
CA PHE A 272 9.13 -6.49 21.53
C PHE A 272 8.97 -5.64 20.26
N GLY A 273 8.60 -4.37 20.41
CA GLY A 273 8.46 -3.46 19.28
C GLY A 273 9.77 -3.22 18.50
N TRP A 274 10.94 -3.44 19.11
CA TRP A 274 12.23 -3.26 18.44
C TRP A 274 12.53 -4.33 17.41
N ILE A 275 12.01 -5.54 17.59
CA ILE A 275 12.22 -6.71 16.72
C ILE A 275 11.02 -6.97 15.79
N ALA A 276 10.03 -6.10 15.80
CA ALA A 276 8.90 -6.20 14.87
C ALA A 276 9.38 -5.98 13.43
N ASP A 277 8.87 -6.78 12.50
CA ASP A 277 9.26 -6.70 11.08
C ASP A 277 8.58 -5.54 10.37
N SER A 278 7.32 -5.30 10.69
CA SER A 278 6.47 -4.30 10.08
C SER A 278 6.02 -3.25 11.08
N LEU A 279 6.23 -2.00 10.73
CA LEU A 279 5.93 -0.83 11.56
C LEU A 279 4.94 0.07 10.81
N TYR A 280 3.99 0.66 11.53
CA TYR A 280 3.30 1.86 11.07
C TYR A 280 4.01 3.09 11.60
N VAL A 281 4.29 4.03 10.71
CA VAL A 281 4.70 5.38 11.06
C VAL A 281 3.50 6.30 10.81
N THR A 282 3.03 6.95 11.86
CA THR A 282 1.96 7.95 11.77
C THR A 282 2.56 9.31 12.04
N ALA A 283 2.30 10.29 11.15
CA ALA A 283 2.70 11.68 11.34
C ALA A 283 1.50 12.59 11.10
N THR A 284 1.46 13.71 11.83
CA THR A 284 0.41 14.70 11.73
C THR A 284 0.99 15.99 11.14
N ARG A 285 0.32 16.56 10.11
CA ARG A 285 0.73 17.84 9.54
C ARG A 285 0.38 18.96 10.50
N GLU A 286 1.38 19.74 10.90
CA GLU A 286 1.22 21.03 11.57
C GLU A 286 0.78 22.13 10.61
#